data_2511717e141008759ee82f13750efcc7
#
_entry.id   2511717e141008759ee82f13750efcc7
#
_cell.length_a   1.000
_cell.length_b   1.000
_cell.length_c   1.000
_cell.angle_alpha   90.00
_cell.angle_beta   90.00
_cell.angle_gamma   90.00
#
_symmetry.space_group_name_H-M   'P 1'
#
loop_
_entity.id
_entity.type
_entity.pdbx_description
1 polymer ?
#
loop_
_entity_poly.entity_id
_entity_poly.type
_entity_poly.pdbx_seq_one_letter_code
_entity_poly.pdbx_strand_id
1 'polypeptide(L)'
;MGRLLRPLWRGTTYTRLLHLWVPMLVVSVWMFIDPSRPWVPALVLVPVGLIPAVRTGEGVQARLLLVAGDSDPGFSVAPSATWRDRLRTVLWLEVRMVLGAAAAFACVWLPTLAYDLAVGAGGPVPVGLPGLRGAAPRWWTALLVPLPLLALYGAVVGLGRSVTVVARGLLGPSAVERLAALEERTEQLLERNRIARELHDSIGHALTVAVVQAGAARAAGDAKFTDRALAAIEESGRSALADLERVLGVLRESGRPVSESPTLTGADRLLESARASGAKVDAEVSGPLETVPGPVSREGYRILQEALTNVLRHAGPVPVRVRVAVAGDLLYLEVRNPSTARIPGPGRGSGLRGIRERAALLGGRASTGPHEGDWRVRAELPLR
;
A
#
# COMPACT_ATOMS: atom_id res chain seq x y z
N MET A 1 4.49 -27.67 -27.93
CA MET A 1 5.87 -27.17 -27.70
C MET A 1 5.93 -25.78 -27.02
N GLY A 2 5.06 -24.81 -27.32
CA GLY A 2 5.14 -23.46 -26.76
C GLY A 2 4.96 -23.31 -25.23
N ARG A 3 4.26 -24.22 -24.54
CA ARG A 3 4.08 -24.17 -23.07
C ARG A 3 5.37 -24.51 -22.28
N LEU A 4 6.20 -25.39 -22.79
CA LEU A 4 7.44 -25.80 -22.11
C LEU A 4 8.54 -24.72 -22.17
N LEU A 5 8.63 -23.95 -23.25
CA LEU A 5 9.62 -22.89 -23.41
C LEU A 5 9.17 -21.54 -22.86
N ARG A 6 7.90 -21.41 -22.44
CA ARG A 6 7.33 -20.16 -21.89
C ARG A 6 8.13 -19.57 -20.70
N PRO A 7 8.74 -20.36 -19.79
CA PRO A 7 9.57 -19.82 -18.72
C PRO A 7 10.79 -19.03 -19.20
N LEU A 8 11.40 -19.38 -20.34
CA LEU A 8 12.56 -18.67 -20.89
C LEU A 8 12.25 -17.24 -21.35
N TRP A 9 11.01 -16.96 -21.70
CA TRP A 9 10.56 -15.63 -22.14
C TRP A 9 10.03 -14.76 -20.99
N ARG A 10 9.99 -15.30 -19.77
CA ARG A 10 9.53 -14.56 -18.59
C ARG A 10 10.73 -13.93 -17.88
N GLY A 11 10.72 -12.61 -17.72
CA GLY A 11 11.74 -11.87 -16.95
C GLY A 11 11.94 -12.43 -15.54
N THR A 12 10.88 -12.97 -14.91
CA THR A 12 10.93 -13.58 -13.57
C THR A 12 11.86 -14.80 -13.46
N THR A 13 12.15 -15.50 -14.54
CA THR A 13 13.12 -16.59 -14.52
C THR A 13 14.53 -16.07 -14.29
N TYR A 14 14.87 -14.97 -14.96
CA TYR A 14 16.20 -14.35 -14.86
C TYR A 14 16.39 -13.60 -13.55
N THR A 15 15.35 -12.92 -13.04
CA THR A 15 15.43 -12.25 -11.72
C THR A 15 15.59 -13.25 -10.59
N ARG A 16 14.95 -14.43 -10.66
CA ARG A 16 15.13 -15.53 -9.71
C ARG A 16 16.54 -16.10 -9.76
N LEU A 17 17.10 -16.28 -10.96
CA LEU A 17 18.48 -16.72 -11.13
C LEU A 17 19.45 -15.67 -10.55
N LEU A 18 19.24 -14.39 -10.85
CA LEU A 18 20.02 -13.30 -10.27
C LEU A 18 19.98 -13.32 -8.74
N HIS A 19 18.80 -13.54 -8.15
CA HIS A 19 18.65 -13.66 -6.70
C HIS A 19 19.49 -14.79 -6.10
N LEU A 20 19.61 -15.93 -6.80
CA LEU A 20 20.47 -17.05 -6.39
C LEU A 20 21.96 -16.76 -6.55
N TRP A 21 22.33 -15.90 -7.52
CA TRP A 21 23.73 -15.57 -7.77
C TRP A 21 24.32 -14.54 -6.79
N VAL A 22 23.48 -13.70 -6.17
CA VAL A 22 23.96 -12.67 -5.22
C VAL A 22 24.83 -13.25 -4.09
N PRO A 23 24.43 -14.30 -3.34
CA PRO A 23 25.30 -14.88 -2.32
C PRO A 23 26.55 -15.54 -2.91
N MET A 24 26.50 -15.98 -4.17
CA MET A 24 27.66 -16.62 -4.82
C MET A 24 28.80 -15.65 -5.09
N LEU A 25 28.55 -14.34 -5.17
CA LEU A 25 29.60 -13.33 -5.22
C LEU A 25 30.49 -13.40 -3.97
N VAL A 26 29.88 -13.49 -2.79
CA VAL A 26 30.62 -13.61 -1.52
C VAL A 26 31.38 -14.92 -1.45
N VAL A 27 30.74 -16.02 -1.84
CA VAL A 27 31.39 -17.35 -1.88
C VAL A 27 32.58 -17.35 -2.86
N SER A 28 32.41 -16.77 -4.05
CA SER A 28 33.46 -16.70 -5.05
C SER A 28 34.67 -15.88 -4.57
N VAL A 29 34.42 -14.73 -3.93
CA VAL A 29 35.52 -13.93 -3.35
C VAL A 29 36.25 -14.70 -2.27
N TRP A 30 35.53 -15.41 -1.39
CA TRP A 30 36.14 -16.23 -0.36
C TRP A 30 36.97 -17.36 -0.95
N MET A 31 36.44 -18.07 -1.95
CA MET A 31 37.16 -19.17 -2.63
C MET A 31 38.42 -18.70 -3.33
N PHE A 32 38.50 -17.43 -3.73
CA PHE A 32 39.70 -16.81 -4.26
C PHE A 32 40.75 -16.52 -3.16
N ILE A 33 40.30 -16.18 -1.93
CA ILE A 33 41.16 -15.86 -0.79
C ILE A 33 41.71 -17.14 -0.15
N ASP A 34 40.84 -18.10 0.17
CA ASP A 34 41.21 -19.37 0.83
C ASP A 34 40.31 -20.52 0.35
N PRO A 35 40.71 -21.20 -0.74
CA PRO A 35 39.95 -22.32 -1.27
C PRO A 35 40.00 -23.57 -0.36
N SER A 36 40.89 -23.61 0.66
CA SER A 36 41.00 -24.74 1.57
C SER A 36 39.87 -24.81 2.60
N ARG A 37 39.12 -23.68 2.78
CA ARG A 37 38.05 -23.54 3.78
C ARG A 37 36.73 -23.10 3.17
N PRO A 38 36.11 -23.92 2.30
CA PRO A 38 34.89 -23.56 1.57
C PRO A 38 33.64 -23.37 2.46
N TRP A 39 33.71 -23.81 3.70
CA TRP A 39 32.61 -23.72 4.71
C TRP A 39 32.55 -22.37 5.44
N VAL A 40 33.59 -21.53 5.37
CA VAL A 40 33.64 -20.25 6.10
C VAL A 40 32.50 -19.29 5.70
N PRO A 41 32.13 -19.11 4.44
CA PRO A 41 30.97 -18.28 4.08
C PRO A 41 29.69 -18.70 4.77
N ALA A 42 29.43 -20.01 4.92
CA ALA A 42 28.29 -20.52 5.65
C ALA A 42 28.34 -20.11 7.14
N LEU A 43 29.46 -20.30 7.81
CA LEU A 43 29.61 -19.88 9.21
C LEU A 43 29.38 -18.36 9.40
N VAL A 44 29.79 -17.54 8.45
CA VAL A 44 29.58 -16.07 8.51
C VAL A 44 28.11 -15.71 8.34
N LEU A 45 27.33 -16.47 7.58
CA LEU A 45 25.89 -16.21 7.41
C LEU A 45 25.09 -16.42 8.70
N VAL A 46 25.55 -17.26 9.63
CA VAL A 46 24.85 -17.50 10.90
C VAL A 46 24.71 -16.21 11.72
N PRO A 47 25.77 -15.51 12.15
CA PRO A 47 25.65 -14.27 12.89
C PRO A 47 24.94 -13.17 12.08
N VAL A 48 25.14 -13.12 10.76
CA VAL A 48 24.44 -12.16 9.88
C VAL A 48 22.91 -12.39 9.94
N GLY A 49 22.47 -13.63 9.83
CA GLY A 49 21.03 -13.96 9.86
C GLY A 49 20.36 -13.71 11.22
N LEU A 50 21.16 -13.60 12.30
CA LEU A 50 20.65 -13.24 13.62
C LEU A 50 20.36 -11.74 13.79
N ILE A 51 20.85 -10.88 12.88
CA ILE A 51 20.60 -9.43 12.88
C ILE A 51 19.15 -9.19 12.42
N PRO A 52 18.29 -8.53 13.24
CA PRO A 52 16.87 -8.35 12.92
C PRO A 52 16.61 -7.68 11.57
N ALA A 53 17.42 -6.67 11.20
CA ALA A 53 17.27 -5.90 9.97
C ALA A 53 17.56 -6.72 8.69
N VAL A 54 18.33 -7.82 8.79
CA VAL A 54 18.66 -8.69 7.64
C VAL A 54 17.39 -9.30 7.06
N ARG A 55 16.43 -9.70 7.90
CA ARG A 55 15.12 -10.21 7.43
C ARG A 55 14.38 -9.19 6.56
N THR A 56 14.42 -7.91 6.94
CA THR A 56 13.82 -6.82 6.15
C THR A 56 14.47 -6.72 4.77
N GLY A 57 15.81 -6.67 4.72
CA GLY A 57 16.56 -6.60 3.45
C GLY A 57 16.28 -7.80 2.53
N GLU A 58 16.30 -9.02 3.09
CA GLU A 58 15.99 -10.25 2.37
C GLU A 58 14.52 -10.27 1.88
N GLY A 59 13.58 -9.81 2.71
CA GLY A 59 12.16 -9.70 2.34
C GLY A 59 11.94 -8.71 1.17
N VAL A 60 12.59 -7.54 1.21
CA VAL A 60 12.55 -6.56 0.11
C VAL A 60 13.15 -7.15 -1.16
N GLN A 61 14.33 -7.77 -1.06
CA GLN A 61 14.99 -8.40 -2.20
C GLN A 61 14.13 -9.53 -2.81
N ALA A 62 13.50 -10.36 -1.97
CA ALA A 62 12.60 -11.41 -2.40
C ALA A 62 11.36 -10.87 -3.13
N ARG A 63 10.77 -9.78 -2.64
CA ARG A 63 9.64 -9.11 -3.32
C ARG A 63 10.02 -8.62 -4.70
N LEU A 64 11.18 -7.98 -4.83
CA LEU A 64 11.63 -7.39 -6.10
C LEU A 64 12.03 -8.44 -7.13
N LEU A 65 12.71 -9.53 -6.71
CA LEU A 65 13.36 -10.46 -7.63
C LEU A 65 12.59 -11.77 -7.82
N LEU A 66 11.82 -12.25 -6.83
CA LEU A 66 11.13 -13.54 -6.92
C LEU A 66 9.71 -13.43 -7.45
N VAL A 67 9.01 -12.31 -7.20
CA VAL A 67 7.58 -12.14 -7.53
C VAL A 67 7.34 -10.72 -8.05
N ALA A 68 7.90 -10.40 -9.22
CA ALA A 68 7.66 -9.12 -9.87
C ALA A 68 6.20 -9.04 -10.37
N GLY A 69 5.44 -8.04 -9.88
CA GLY A 69 4.08 -7.75 -10.36
C GLY A 69 2.95 -8.49 -9.65
N ASP A 70 3.19 -9.19 -8.54
CA ASP A 70 2.13 -9.79 -7.73
C ASP A 70 1.64 -8.80 -6.66
N SER A 71 0.33 -8.65 -6.52
CA SER A 71 -0.30 -7.73 -5.55
C SER A 71 -0.08 -8.18 -4.10
N ASP A 72 0.11 -9.48 -3.85
CA ASP A 72 0.48 -10.04 -2.54
C ASP A 72 1.66 -11.00 -2.68
N PRO A 73 2.91 -10.48 -2.54
CA PRO A 73 4.11 -11.28 -2.71
C PRO A 73 4.30 -12.34 -1.60
N GLY A 74 3.53 -12.30 -0.50
CA GLY A 74 3.59 -13.26 0.61
C GLY A 74 4.89 -13.22 1.43
N PHE A 75 5.70 -12.14 1.32
CA PHE A 75 6.95 -11.95 2.07
C PHE A 75 6.80 -10.83 3.08
N SER A 76 7.26 -11.06 4.32
CA SER A 76 7.37 -10.02 5.34
C SER A 76 8.58 -9.11 5.07
N VAL A 77 8.42 -7.81 5.27
CA VAL A 77 9.50 -6.81 5.31
C VAL A 77 9.73 -6.26 6.72
N ALA A 78 9.07 -6.85 7.71
CA ALA A 78 9.31 -6.49 9.10
C ALA A 78 10.61 -7.11 9.61
N PRO A 79 11.33 -6.45 10.54
CA PRO A 79 12.49 -7.02 11.18
C PRO A 79 12.12 -8.26 12.02
N SER A 80 13.08 -9.13 12.29
CA SER A 80 12.85 -10.30 13.13
C SER A 80 12.50 -9.90 14.55
N ALA A 81 11.26 -10.14 14.99
CA ALA A 81 10.78 -9.82 16.34
C ALA A 81 11.14 -10.92 17.34
N THR A 82 11.17 -12.19 16.92
CA THR A 82 11.41 -13.35 17.80
C THR A 82 12.68 -14.10 17.45
N TRP A 83 13.19 -14.90 18.39
CA TRP A 83 14.31 -15.82 18.12
C TRP A 83 13.98 -16.82 17.00
N ARG A 84 12.74 -17.26 16.93
CA ARG A 84 12.27 -18.15 15.88
C ARG A 84 12.38 -17.50 14.50
N ASP A 85 12.05 -16.20 14.38
CA ASP A 85 12.18 -15.46 13.12
C ASP A 85 13.66 -15.30 12.71
N ARG A 86 14.56 -15.07 13.68
CA ARG A 86 16.01 -15.01 13.42
C ARG A 86 16.54 -16.33 12.91
N LEU A 87 16.16 -17.44 13.54
CA LEU A 87 16.56 -18.78 13.09
C LEU A 87 16.01 -19.10 11.70
N ARG A 88 14.79 -18.69 11.38
CA ARG A 88 14.22 -18.80 10.02
C ARG A 88 15.01 -17.97 9.01
N THR A 89 15.51 -16.80 9.39
CA THR A 89 16.36 -15.96 8.54
C THR A 89 17.73 -16.61 8.32
N VAL A 90 18.36 -17.15 9.36
CA VAL A 90 19.61 -17.94 9.22
C VAL A 90 19.40 -19.11 8.27
N LEU A 91 18.36 -19.93 8.51
CA LEU A 91 18.04 -21.08 7.65
C LEU A 91 17.78 -20.65 6.20
N TRP A 92 17.11 -19.50 6.00
CA TRP A 92 16.91 -18.93 4.68
C TRP A 92 18.22 -18.60 3.97
N LEU A 93 19.15 -17.93 4.64
CA LEU A 93 20.44 -17.56 4.07
C LEU A 93 21.25 -18.81 3.68
N GLU A 94 21.26 -19.84 4.54
CA GLU A 94 21.96 -21.10 4.26
C GLU A 94 21.35 -21.85 3.07
N VAL A 95 20.03 -22.02 3.07
CA VAL A 95 19.33 -22.71 1.96
C VAL A 95 19.51 -21.94 0.65
N ARG A 96 19.41 -20.61 0.70
CA ARG A 96 19.62 -19.76 -0.48
C ARG A 96 21.06 -19.90 -1.02
N MET A 97 22.06 -19.98 -0.14
CA MET A 97 23.46 -20.22 -0.53
C MET A 97 23.63 -21.58 -1.21
N VAL A 98 23.04 -22.64 -0.65
CA VAL A 98 23.10 -23.99 -1.25
C VAL A 98 22.40 -24.02 -2.61
N LEU A 99 21.20 -23.42 -2.74
CA LEU A 99 20.51 -23.34 -4.02
C LEU A 99 21.29 -22.48 -5.04
N GLY A 100 21.96 -21.42 -4.58
CA GLY A 100 22.83 -20.58 -5.39
C GLY A 100 24.05 -21.36 -5.90
N ALA A 101 24.71 -22.15 -5.03
CA ALA A 101 25.83 -23.01 -5.40
C ALA A 101 25.40 -24.06 -6.44
N ALA A 102 24.23 -24.68 -6.24
CA ALA A 102 23.69 -25.63 -7.21
C ALA A 102 23.39 -24.97 -8.57
N ALA A 103 22.83 -23.74 -8.55
CA ALA A 103 22.58 -22.97 -9.76
C ALA A 103 23.86 -22.57 -10.48
N ALA A 104 24.86 -22.07 -9.74
CA ALA A 104 26.16 -21.71 -10.29
C ALA A 104 26.86 -22.94 -10.89
N PHE A 105 26.89 -24.05 -10.17
CA PHE A 105 27.43 -25.31 -10.66
C PHE A 105 26.74 -25.76 -11.96
N ALA A 106 25.40 -25.76 -11.98
CA ALA A 106 24.66 -26.16 -13.17
C ALA A 106 24.92 -25.24 -14.36
N CYS A 107 25.01 -23.92 -14.14
CA CYS A 107 25.25 -22.94 -15.20
C CYS A 107 26.65 -22.98 -15.77
N VAL A 108 27.64 -23.51 -15.05
CA VAL A 108 29.01 -23.67 -15.54
C VAL A 108 29.23 -25.07 -16.10
N TRP A 109 28.87 -26.09 -15.34
CA TRP A 109 29.22 -27.48 -15.65
C TRP A 109 28.42 -28.08 -16.82
N LEU A 110 27.11 -27.79 -16.90
CA LEU A 110 26.26 -28.36 -17.95
C LEU A 110 26.57 -27.80 -19.35
N PRO A 111 26.80 -26.48 -19.54
CA PRO A 111 27.29 -25.97 -20.83
C PRO A 111 28.69 -26.51 -21.22
N THR A 112 29.59 -26.63 -20.23
CA THR A 112 30.93 -27.22 -20.48
C THR A 112 30.79 -28.65 -20.93
N LEU A 113 29.93 -29.46 -20.28
CA LEU A 113 29.65 -30.83 -20.69
C LEU A 113 29.02 -30.89 -22.10
N ALA A 114 28.10 -29.98 -22.43
CA ALA A 114 27.52 -29.91 -23.77
C ALA A 114 28.59 -29.60 -24.84
N TYR A 115 29.50 -28.67 -24.51
CA TYR A 115 30.63 -28.33 -25.36
C TYR A 115 31.59 -29.53 -25.57
N ASP A 116 31.98 -30.22 -24.49
CA ASP A 116 32.86 -31.40 -24.55
C ASP A 116 32.24 -32.53 -25.39
N LEU A 117 30.95 -32.76 -25.26
CA LEU A 117 30.23 -33.75 -26.09
C LEU A 117 30.19 -33.35 -27.58
N ALA A 118 30.06 -32.05 -27.87
CA ALA A 118 30.05 -31.53 -29.24
C ALA A 118 31.43 -31.65 -29.90
N VAL A 119 32.51 -31.26 -29.18
CA VAL A 119 33.90 -31.33 -29.67
C VAL A 119 34.38 -32.77 -29.77
N GLY A 120 33.98 -33.63 -28.83
CA GLY A 120 34.30 -35.04 -28.84
C GLY A 120 33.77 -35.81 -30.05
N ALA A 121 32.83 -35.26 -30.80
CA ALA A 121 32.35 -35.79 -32.08
C ALA A 121 33.39 -35.63 -33.22
N GLY A 122 34.28 -34.63 -33.13
CA GLY A 122 35.26 -34.29 -34.16
C GLY A 122 36.73 -34.39 -33.74
N GLY A 123 37.05 -34.68 -32.47
CA GLY A 123 38.42 -34.70 -31.95
C GLY A 123 38.55 -35.44 -30.61
N PRO A 124 39.79 -35.54 -30.05
CA PRO A 124 39.99 -36.14 -28.73
C PRO A 124 39.22 -35.35 -27.66
N VAL A 125 38.49 -36.07 -26.81
CA VAL A 125 37.62 -35.46 -25.78
C VAL A 125 38.43 -34.64 -24.77
N PRO A 126 38.16 -33.35 -24.59
CA PRO A 126 38.82 -32.56 -23.56
C PRO A 126 38.40 -32.98 -22.14
N VAL A 127 39.08 -32.46 -21.17
CA VAL A 127 39.32 -32.86 -19.77
C VAL A 127 38.04 -33.01 -18.86
N GLY A 128 36.81 -33.02 -19.38
CA GLY A 128 35.59 -32.91 -18.53
C GLY A 128 34.96 -34.22 -18.01
N LEU A 129 35.12 -35.35 -18.71
CA LEU A 129 34.45 -36.60 -18.36
C LEU A 129 35.46 -37.68 -17.94
N PRO A 130 35.54 -38.04 -16.61
CA PRO A 130 36.34 -39.17 -16.16
C PRO A 130 35.81 -40.44 -16.80
N GLY A 131 36.63 -41.12 -17.57
CA GLY A 131 36.27 -42.34 -18.30
C GLY A 131 36.19 -42.20 -19.82
N LEU A 132 36.12 -40.97 -20.35
CA LEU A 132 36.16 -40.72 -21.82
C LEU A 132 37.45 -40.04 -22.28
N ARG A 133 38.39 -39.81 -21.38
CA ARG A 133 39.72 -39.22 -21.70
C ARG A 133 40.47 -40.09 -22.68
N GLY A 134 40.85 -39.53 -23.82
CA GLY A 134 41.62 -40.27 -24.84
C GLY A 134 40.82 -41.22 -25.73
N ALA A 135 39.50 -41.21 -25.63
CA ALA A 135 38.64 -41.97 -26.54
C ALA A 135 38.72 -41.39 -27.96
N ALA A 136 38.74 -42.27 -28.97
CA ALA A 136 38.66 -41.87 -30.38
C ALA A 136 37.40 -41.07 -30.67
N PRO A 137 37.42 -40.11 -31.63
CA PRO A 137 36.24 -39.30 -32.00
C PRO A 137 35.02 -40.20 -32.29
N ARG A 138 33.89 -39.90 -31.66
CA ARG A 138 32.68 -40.70 -31.80
C ARG A 138 31.52 -39.78 -32.18
N TRP A 139 31.06 -39.83 -33.41
CA TRP A 139 29.98 -39.00 -33.95
C TRP A 139 28.70 -39.06 -33.13
N TRP A 140 28.40 -40.18 -32.42
CA TRP A 140 27.20 -40.34 -31.60
C TRP A 140 27.22 -39.46 -30.34
N THR A 141 28.40 -38.95 -29.87
CA THR A 141 28.47 -38.02 -28.72
C THR A 141 27.70 -36.72 -29.01
N ALA A 142 27.65 -36.30 -30.28
CA ALA A 142 26.88 -35.14 -30.69
C ALA A 142 25.38 -35.30 -30.43
N LEU A 143 24.86 -36.54 -30.49
CA LEU A 143 23.43 -36.81 -30.20
C LEU A 143 23.08 -36.61 -28.72
N LEU A 144 24.08 -36.62 -27.84
CA LEU A 144 23.90 -36.41 -26.40
C LEU A 144 23.93 -34.93 -26.00
N VAL A 145 24.36 -34.01 -26.86
CA VAL A 145 24.46 -32.57 -26.59
C VAL A 145 23.15 -31.96 -26.07
N PRO A 146 21.95 -32.32 -26.57
CA PRO A 146 20.69 -31.77 -26.04
C PRO A 146 20.42 -32.11 -24.57
N LEU A 147 20.97 -33.22 -24.03
CA LEU A 147 20.68 -33.65 -22.66
C LEU A 147 21.19 -32.69 -21.60
N PRO A 148 22.46 -32.25 -21.56
CA PRO A 148 22.94 -31.27 -20.61
C PRO A 148 22.25 -29.90 -20.80
N LEU A 149 21.86 -29.53 -22.01
CA LEU A 149 21.09 -28.28 -22.23
C LEU A 149 19.68 -28.37 -21.67
N LEU A 150 18.99 -29.50 -21.82
CA LEU A 150 17.70 -29.76 -21.20
C LEU A 150 17.81 -29.81 -19.66
N ALA A 151 18.88 -30.43 -19.15
CA ALA A 151 19.17 -30.47 -17.72
C ALA A 151 19.41 -29.05 -17.17
N LEU A 152 20.15 -28.21 -17.89
CA LEU A 152 20.36 -26.80 -17.53
C LEU A 152 19.02 -26.04 -17.47
N TYR A 153 18.22 -26.21 -18.50
CA TYR A 153 16.87 -25.60 -18.50
C TYR A 153 16.04 -26.05 -17.28
N GLY A 154 16.01 -27.37 -17.02
CA GLY A 154 15.32 -27.94 -15.86
C GLY A 154 15.86 -27.41 -14.53
N ALA A 155 17.19 -27.29 -14.39
CA ALA A 155 17.84 -26.75 -13.20
C ALA A 155 17.47 -25.27 -12.97
N VAL A 156 17.58 -24.41 -13.99
CA VAL A 156 17.25 -22.98 -13.88
C VAL A 156 15.79 -22.78 -13.49
N VAL A 157 14.87 -23.48 -14.15
CA VAL A 157 13.43 -23.35 -13.84
C VAL A 157 13.11 -23.98 -12.50
N GLY A 158 13.65 -25.15 -12.21
CA GLY A 158 13.42 -25.88 -10.97
C GLY A 158 13.93 -25.13 -9.74
N LEU A 159 15.22 -24.73 -9.74
CA LEU A 159 15.83 -23.97 -8.65
C LEU A 159 15.17 -22.60 -8.46
N GLY A 160 14.78 -21.91 -9.55
CA GLY A 160 14.04 -20.66 -9.49
C GLY A 160 12.64 -20.80 -8.86
N ARG A 161 11.97 -21.94 -9.05
CA ARG A 161 10.71 -22.25 -8.35
C ARG A 161 10.96 -22.63 -6.89
N SER A 162 11.94 -23.46 -6.64
CA SER A 162 12.29 -23.92 -5.30
C SER A 162 12.64 -22.75 -4.37
N VAL A 163 13.49 -21.81 -4.84
CA VAL A 163 13.84 -20.62 -4.05
C VAL A 163 12.61 -19.78 -3.71
N THR A 164 11.64 -19.65 -4.63
CA THR A 164 10.41 -18.90 -4.36
C THR A 164 9.54 -19.59 -3.31
N VAL A 165 9.40 -20.92 -3.38
CA VAL A 165 8.62 -21.70 -2.39
C VAL A 165 9.26 -21.64 -1.01
N VAL A 166 10.57 -21.85 -0.94
CA VAL A 166 11.32 -21.79 0.32
C VAL A 166 11.29 -20.39 0.92
N ALA A 167 11.45 -19.36 0.09
CA ALA A 167 11.34 -17.96 0.53
C ALA A 167 9.98 -17.67 1.15
N ARG A 168 8.87 -18.08 0.53
CA ARG A 168 7.53 -17.93 1.10
C ARG A 168 7.37 -18.66 2.44
N GLY A 169 7.98 -19.81 2.58
CA GLY A 169 7.99 -20.57 3.84
C GLY A 169 8.80 -19.90 4.94
N LEU A 170 9.99 -19.37 4.65
CA LEU A 170 10.94 -18.87 5.65
C LEU A 170 10.85 -17.35 5.87
N LEU A 171 10.62 -16.54 4.83
CA LEU A 171 10.47 -15.09 4.90
C LEU A 171 9.00 -14.63 4.94
N GLY A 172 8.04 -15.55 4.92
CA GLY A 172 6.63 -15.24 5.07
C GLY A 172 6.32 -14.60 6.45
N PRO A 173 5.13 -13.98 6.60
CA PRO A 173 4.73 -13.35 7.85
C PRO A 173 4.83 -14.32 9.03
N SER A 174 5.36 -13.85 10.16
CA SER A 174 5.44 -14.61 11.40
C SER A 174 4.06 -14.83 12.01
N ALA A 175 3.95 -15.73 12.99
CA ALA A 175 2.70 -15.94 13.71
C ALA A 175 2.23 -14.67 14.42
N VAL A 176 3.16 -13.88 14.96
CA VAL A 176 2.88 -12.60 15.62
C VAL A 176 2.35 -11.57 14.62
N GLU A 177 3.00 -11.43 13.46
CA GLU A 177 2.54 -10.52 12.40
C GLU A 177 1.15 -10.90 11.87
N ARG A 178 0.88 -12.21 11.73
CA ARG A 178 -0.45 -12.68 11.31
C ARG A 178 -1.51 -12.42 12.35
N LEU A 179 -1.18 -12.62 13.64
CA LEU A 179 -2.11 -12.35 14.73
C LEU A 179 -2.43 -10.86 14.79
N ALA A 180 -1.42 -9.99 14.75
CA ALA A 180 -1.62 -8.54 14.74
C ALA A 180 -2.49 -8.08 13.55
N ALA A 181 -2.26 -8.63 12.35
CA ALA A 181 -3.08 -8.32 11.18
C ALA A 181 -4.53 -8.83 11.29
N LEU A 182 -4.74 -9.97 11.97
CA LEU A 182 -6.09 -10.49 12.25
C LEU A 182 -6.79 -9.65 13.32
N GLU A 183 -6.09 -9.23 14.36
CA GLU A 183 -6.62 -8.34 15.41
C GLU A 183 -7.06 -7.01 14.80
N GLU A 184 -6.20 -6.37 14.02
CA GLU A 184 -6.53 -5.13 13.30
C GLU A 184 -7.78 -5.30 12.41
N ARG A 185 -7.85 -6.41 11.66
CA ARG A 185 -9.00 -6.69 10.80
C ARG A 185 -10.27 -6.94 11.61
N THR A 186 -10.16 -7.58 12.77
CA THR A 186 -11.29 -7.83 13.68
C THR A 186 -11.81 -6.52 14.26
N GLU A 187 -10.92 -5.63 14.70
CA GLU A 187 -11.28 -4.30 15.19
C GLU A 187 -12.01 -3.48 14.11
N GLN A 188 -11.49 -3.51 12.88
CA GLN A 188 -12.16 -2.85 11.73
C GLN A 188 -13.57 -3.40 11.49
N LEU A 189 -13.76 -4.72 11.59
CA LEU A 189 -15.07 -5.35 11.42
C LEU A 189 -16.02 -5.01 12.57
N LEU A 190 -15.53 -5.00 13.82
CA LEU A 190 -16.32 -4.60 14.98
C LEU A 190 -16.77 -3.15 14.89
N GLU A 191 -15.87 -2.25 14.47
CA GLU A 191 -16.19 -0.84 14.25
C GLU A 191 -17.24 -0.67 13.14
N ARG A 192 -17.08 -1.36 12.02
CA ARG A 192 -18.12 -1.35 10.95
C ARG A 192 -19.48 -1.85 11.45
N ASN A 193 -19.49 -2.91 12.26
CA ASN A 193 -20.73 -3.42 12.85
C ASN A 193 -21.36 -2.44 13.86
N ARG A 194 -20.52 -1.74 14.64
CA ARG A 194 -20.99 -0.69 15.56
C ARG A 194 -21.66 0.44 14.78
N ILE A 195 -20.99 0.94 13.75
CA ILE A 195 -21.50 1.99 12.89
C ILE A 195 -22.80 1.55 12.20
N ALA A 196 -22.87 0.34 11.68
CA ALA A 196 -24.09 -0.18 11.03
C ALA A 196 -25.28 -0.25 12.01
N ARG A 197 -25.06 -0.61 13.28
CA ARG A 197 -26.12 -0.60 14.31
C ARG A 197 -26.56 0.82 14.64
N GLU A 198 -25.62 1.75 14.86
CA GLU A 198 -25.94 3.17 15.12
C GLU A 198 -26.77 3.79 13.99
N LEU A 199 -26.45 3.44 12.74
CA LEU A 199 -27.23 3.86 11.57
C LEU A 199 -28.63 3.26 11.57
N HIS A 200 -28.74 1.95 11.83
CA HIS A 200 -30.03 1.27 11.86
C HIS A 200 -30.94 1.85 12.93
N ASP A 201 -30.39 2.13 14.11
CA ASP A 201 -31.14 2.72 15.23
C ASP A 201 -31.57 4.15 14.93
N SER A 202 -30.68 4.97 14.34
CA SER A 202 -31.01 6.36 13.96
C SER A 202 -32.09 6.41 12.89
N ILE A 203 -31.97 5.62 11.83
CA ILE A 203 -32.98 5.55 10.74
C ILE A 203 -34.27 4.96 11.26
N GLY A 204 -34.21 3.89 12.05
CA GLY A 204 -35.38 3.24 12.64
C GLY A 204 -36.15 4.20 13.55
N HIS A 205 -35.45 5.01 14.36
CA HIS A 205 -36.07 6.03 15.19
C HIS A 205 -36.75 7.12 14.36
N ALA A 206 -36.06 7.66 13.34
CA ALA A 206 -36.63 8.71 12.48
C ALA A 206 -37.89 8.21 11.73
N LEU A 207 -37.86 6.98 11.22
CA LEU A 207 -39.01 6.36 10.55
C LEU A 207 -40.17 6.14 11.53
N THR A 208 -39.91 5.67 12.74
CA THR A 208 -40.94 5.44 13.77
C THR A 208 -41.61 6.76 14.15
N VAL A 209 -40.83 7.81 14.37
CA VAL A 209 -41.36 9.16 14.67
C VAL A 209 -42.20 9.67 13.50
N ALA A 210 -41.76 9.52 12.27
CA ALA A 210 -42.50 9.95 11.07
C ALA A 210 -43.83 9.21 10.94
N VAL A 211 -43.87 7.88 11.15
CA VAL A 211 -45.09 7.08 11.09
C VAL A 211 -46.09 7.50 12.18
N VAL A 212 -45.62 7.70 13.42
CA VAL A 212 -46.45 8.13 14.54
C VAL A 212 -47.03 9.53 14.28
N GLN A 213 -46.24 10.48 13.82
CA GLN A 213 -46.68 11.84 13.49
C GLN A 213 -47.67 11.86 12.33
N ALA A 214 -47.43 11.07 11.27
CA ALA A 214 -48.37 10.95 10.16
C ALA A 214 -49.71 10.33 10.60
N GLY A 215 -49.67 9.33 11.49
CA GLY A 215 -50.86 8.71 12.09
C GLY A 215 -51.67 9.71 12.94
N ALA A 216 -50.99 10.47 13.79
CA ALA A 216 -51.60 11.49 14.63
C ALA A 216 -52.21 12.63 13.79
N ALA A 217 -51.53 13.09 12.73
CA ALA A 217 -52.06 14.10 11.81
C ALA A 217 -53.36 13.66 11.13
N ARG A 218 -53.41 12.41 10.69
CA ARG A 218 -54.63 11.82 10.06
C ARG A 218 -55.79 11.67 11.06
N ALA A 219 -55.49 11.35 12.32
CA ALA A 219 -56.50 11.16 13.35
C ALA A 219 -57.07 12.50 13.85
N ALA A 220 -56.25 13.55 13.90
CA ALA A 220 -56.67 14.87 14.43
C ALA A 220 -57.61 15.63 13.50
N GLY A 221 -57.56 15.46 12.17
CA GLY A 221 -58.43 16.15 11.21
C GLY A 221 -58.29 17.68 11.17
N ASP A 222 -57.29 18.24 11.86
CA ASP A 222 -56.99 19.67 11.95
C ASP A 222 -55.83 20.06 11.00
N ALA A 223 -56.13 21.02 10.10
CA ALA A 223 -55.15 21.46 9.09
C ALA A 223 -53.86 22.04 9.73
N LYS A 224 -53.97 22.84 10.79
CA LYS A 224 -52.81 23.42 11.48
C LYS A 224 -51.95 22.38 12.20
N PHE A 225 -52.59 21.34 12.71
CA PHE A 225 -51.85 20.22 13.32
C PHE A 225 -51.16 19.38 12.26
N THR A 226 -51.83 19.13 11.13
CA THR A 226 -51.27 18.39 9.99
C THR A 226 -50.04 19.09 9.42
N ASP A 227 -50.07 20.41 9.21
CA ASP A 227 -48.93 21.20 8.73
C ASP A 227 -47.73 21.12 9.68
N ARG A 228 -47.98 21.19 11.01
CA ARG A 228 -46.91 21.04 12.00
C ARG A 228 -46.31 19.63 12.02
N ALA A 229 -47.12 18.61 11.89
CA ALA A 229 -46.69 17.22 11.85
C ALA A 229 -45.84 16.94 10.57
N LEU A 230 -46.28 17.47 9.42
CA LEU A 230 -45.52 17.35 8.17
C LEU A 230 -44.15 18.06 8.25
N ALA A 231 -44.09 19.28 8.81
CA ALA A 231 -42.84 19.99 9.04
C ALA A 231 -41.88 19.22 9.96
N ALA A 232 -42.41 18.58 11.01
CA ALA A 232 -41.59 17.77 11.92
C ALA A 232 -41.09 16.47 11.27
N ILE A 233 -41.91 15.83 10.41
CA ILE A 233 -41.47 14.66 9.60
C ILE A 233 -40.36 15.06 8.64
N GLU A 234 -40.50 16.18 7.95
CA GLU A 234 -39.53 16.72 7.02
C GLU A 234 -38.19 17.00 7.71
N GLU A 235 -38.20 17.65 8.87
CA GLU A 235 -36.99 17.94 9.65
C GLU A 235 -36.32 16.66 10.17
N SER A 236 -37.10 15.71 10.67
CA SER A 236 -36.58 14.40 11.11
C SER A 236 -35.95 13.63 9.97
N GLY A 237 -36.57 13.65 8.79
CA GLY A 237 -36.04 13.02 7.57
C GLY A 237 -34.74 13.68 7.09
N ARG A 238 -34.65 15.01 7.09
CA ARG A 238 -33.40 15.73 6.74
C ARG A 238 -32.28 15.42 7.72
N SER A 239 -32.54 15.37 9.01
CA SER A 239 -31.57 15.02 10.03
C SER A 239 -31.03 13.60 9.83
N ALA A 240 -31.92 12.63 9.61
CA ALA A 240 -31.53 11.24 9.37
C ALA A 240 -30.68 11.06 8.08
N LEU A 241 -31.06 11.78 7.00
CA LEU A 241 -30.27 11.78 5.78
C LEU A 241 -28.86 12.39 5.97
N ALA A 242 -28.75 13.49 6.71
CA ALA A 242 -27.47 14.12 7.01
C ALA A 242 -26.56 13.22 7.87
N ASP A 243 -27.13 12.47 8.81
CA ASP A 243 -26.40 11.51 9.63
C ASP A 243 -25.92 10.32 8.78
N LEU A 244 -26.77 9.81 7.88
CA LEU A 244 -26.43 8.76 6.93
C LEU A 244 -25.27 9.17 6.01
N GLU A 245 -25.35 10.36 5.40
CA GLU A 245 -24.30 10.89 4.52
C GLU A 245 -22.96 11.02 5.26
N ARG A 246 -22.98 11.47 6.51
CA ARG A 246 -21.78 11.59 7.36
C ARG A 246 -21.13 10.25 7.58
N VAL A 247 -21.91 9.23 7.92
CA VAL A 247 -21.39 7.88 8.19
C VAL A 247 -20.91 7.19 6.91
N LEU A 248 -21.65 7.34 5.80
CA LEU A 248 -21.20 6.83 4.50
C LEU A 248 -19.91 7.52 4.04
N GLY A 249 -19.71 8.79 4.36
CA GLY A 249 -18.45 9.52 4.14
C GLY A 249 -17.30 8.84 4.87
N VAL A 250 -17.43 8.57 6.16
CA VAL A 250 -16.43 7.88 6.98
C VAL A 250 -16.13 6.48 6.46
N LEU A 251 -17.15 5.70 6.08
CA LEU A 251 -16.97 4.34 5.56
C LEU A 251 -16.29 4.32 4.18
N ARG A 252 -16.57 5.29 3.32
CA ARG A 252 -15.91 5.43 2.01
C ARG A 252 -14.43 5.83 2.17
N GLU A 253 -14.11 6.67 3.12
CA GLU A 253 -12.73 7.06 3.42
C GLU A 253 -11.91 5.91 4.01
N SER A 254 -12.50 5.11 4.91
CA SER A 254 -11.83 3.95 5.53
C SER A 254 -11.53 2.80 4.55
N GLY A 255 -12.17 2.75 3.40
CA GLY A 255 -12.00 1.70 2.39
C GLY A 255 -11.01 2.03 1.27
N ARG A 256 -10.50 3.26 1.19
CA ARG A 256 -9.53 3.65 0.15
C ARG A 256 -8.10 3.39 0.61
N PRO A 257 -7.25 2.77 -0.23
CA PRO A 257 -5.82 2.69 0.04
C PRO A 257 -5.24 4.10 0.25
N VAL A 258 -4.34 4.24 1.20
CA VAL A 258 -3.68 5.53 1.52
C VAL A 258 -3.03 6.19 0.28
N SER A 259 -2.62 5.38 -0.71
CA SER A 259 -2.06 5.82 -1.99
C SER A 259 -3.06 6.48 -2.95
N GLU A 260 -4.37 6.25 -2.76
CA GLU A 260 -5.44 6.79 -3.63
C GLU A 260 -6.21 7.96 -3.00
N SER A 261 -5.84 8.34 -1.77
CA SER A 261 -6.48 9.47 -1.10
C SER A 261 -6.12 10.79 -1.81
N PRO A 262 -7.11 11.67 -2.09
CA PRO A 262 -6.85 12.94 -2.75
C PRO A 262 -5.88 13.80 -1.93
N THR A 263 -5.02 14.54 -2.64
CA THR A 263 -4.01 15.42 -2.07
C THR A 263 -4.20 16.85 -2.57
N LEU A 264 -3.51 17.81 -1.98
CA LEU A 264 -3.59 19.22 -2.39
C LEU A 264 -3.14 19.47 -3.85
N THR A 265 -2.41 18.56 -4.47
CA THR A 265 -2.13 18.62 -5.91
C THR A 265 -3.40 18.45 -6.76
N GLY A 266 -4.47 17.90 -6.19
CA GLY A 266 -5.82 17.81 -6.77
C GLY A 266 -6.77 18.93 -6.33
N ALA A 267 -6.30 19.99 -5.68
CA ALA A 267 -7.14 21.08 -5.18
C ALA A 267 -7.95 21.77 -6.27
N ASP A 268 -7.42 21.90 -7.49
CA ASP A 268 -8.11 22.50 -8.63
C ASP A 268 -9.45 21.80 -8.92
N ARG A 269 -9.49 20.48 -8.88
CA ARG A 269 -10.72 19.70 -9.08
C ARG A 269 -11.76 19.98 -7.99
N LEU A 270 -11.29 20.17 -6.75
CA LEU A 270 -12.18 20.50 -5.64
C LEU A 270 -12.78 21.90 -5.80
N LEU A 271 -11.95 22.87 -6.22
CA LEU A 271 -12.38 24.25 -6.50
C LEU A 271 -13.36 24.31 -7.69
N GLU A 272 -13.11 23.56 -8.74
CA GLU A 272 -14.02 23.42 -9.87
C GLU A 272 -15.37 22.80 -9.46
N SER A 273 -15.34 21.76 -8.62
CA SER A 273 -16.55 21.14 -8.09
C SER A 273 -17.38 22.14 -7.26
N ALA A 274 -16.72 22.98 -6.45
CA ALA A 274 -17.39 24.01 -5.67
C ALA A 274 -18.00 25.10 -6.58
N ARG A 275 -17.32 25.49 -7.68
CA ARG A 275 -17.85 26.42 -8.70
C ARG A 275 -19.09 25.83 -9.40
N ALA A 276 -19.01 24.56 -9.80
CA ALA A 276 -20.13 23.85 -10.42
C ALA A 276 -21.35 23.74 -9.49
N SER A 277 -21.11 23.71 -8.17
CA SER A 277 -22.17 23.72 -7.14
C SER A 277 -22.73 25.12 -6.83
N GLY A 278 -22.32 26.16 -7.56
CA GLY A 278 -22.88 27.52 -7.50
C GLY A 278 -22.06 28.52 -6.67
N ALA A 279 -20.94 28.13 -6.04
CA ALA A 279 -20.08 29.07 -5.33
C ALA A 279 -19.24 29.91 -6.33
N LYS A 280 -19.12 31.23 -6.06
CA LYS A 280 -18.22 32.11 -6.80
C LYS A 280 -16.82 32.07 -6.19
N VAL A 281 -16.04 31.02 -6.52
CA VAL A 281 -14.73 30.78 -5.91
C VAL A 281 -13.64 31.56 -6.64
N ASP A 282 -13.01 32.48 -5.91
CA ASP A 282 -11.74 33.14 -6.26
C ASP A 282 -10.61 32.44 -5.48
N ALA A 283 -9.69 31.80 -6.19
CA ALA A 283 -8.68 30.95 -5.57
C ALA A 283 -7.26 31.40 -5.96
N GLU A 284 -6.43 31.59 -4.95
CA GLU A 284 -4.99 31.84 -5.07
C GLU A 284 -4.24 30.62 -4.53
N VAL A 285 -3.52 29.95 -5.43
CA VAL A 285 -2.66 28.80 -5.08
C VAL A 285 -1.21 29.21 -5.35
N SER A 286 -0.35 29.15 -4.35
CA SER A 286 1.05 29.59 -4.44
C SER A 286 2.02 28.66 -3.72
N GLY A 287 3.22 28.52 -4.30
CA GLY A 287 4.27 27.61 -3.81
C GLY A 287 4.18 26.19 -4.36
N PRO A 288 5.21 25.37 -4.12
CA PRO A 288 5.34 24.03 -4.68
C PRO A 288 4.51 22.99 -3.90
N LEU A 289 3.24 22.80 -4.24
CA LEU A 289 2.37 21.84 -3.56
C LEU A 289 2.86 20.39 -3.67
N GLU A 290 3.65 20.07 -4.70
CA GLU A 290 4.23 18.74 -4.89
C GLU A 290 5.27 18.38 -3.82
N THR A 291 5.87 19.38 -3.17
CA THR A 291 6.87 19.18 -2.10
C THR A 291 6.24 18.95 -0.73
N VAL A 292 4.93 19.15 -0.60
CA VAL A 292 4.22 18.97 0.67
C VAL A 292 4.19 17.49 1.03
N PRO A 293 4.63 17.10 2.25
CA PRO A 293 4.58 15.70 2.69
C PRO A 293 3.20 15.09 2.55
N GLY A 294 3.13 13.83 2.09
CA GLY A 294 1.87 13.15 1.77
C GLY A 294 0.80 13.21 2.87
N PRO A 295 1.13 12.99 4.15
CA PRO A 295 0.15 13.14 5.24
C PRO A 295 -0.41 14.57 5.35
N VAL A 296 0.45 15.60 5.29
CA VAL A 296 0.06 17.02 5.38
C VAL A 296 -0.80 17.42 4.17
N SER A 297 -0.42 16.96 2.97
CA SER A 297 -1.16 17.22 1.72
C SER A 297 -2.57 16.62 1.75
N ARG A 298 -2.73 15.40 2.28
CA ARG A 298 -4.04 14.77 2.43
C ARG A 298 -4.94 15.49 3.42
N GLU A 299 -4.42 15.78 4.62
CA GLU A 299 -5.22 16.46 5.63
C GLU A 299 -5.53 17.91 5.24
N GLY A 300 -4.59 18.59 4.57
CA GLY A 300 -4.82 19.91 3.96
C GLY A 300 -5.96 19.88 2.94
N TYR A 301 -5.99 18.87 2.08
CA TYR A 301 -7.11 18.67 1.14
C TYR A 301 -8.44 18.49 1.86
N ARG A 302 -8.49 17.67 2.93
CA ARG A 302 -9.71 17.44 3.73
C ARG A 302 -10.18 18.70 4.45
N ILE A 303 -9.25 19.50 5.00
CA ILE A 303 -9.58 20.78 5.63
C ILE A 303 -10.20 21.73 4.59
N LEU A 304 -9.62 21.82 3.39
CA LEU A 304 -10.15 22.64 2.31
C LEU A 304 -11.52 22.17 1.86
N GLN A 305 -11.73 20.87 1.70
CA GLN A 305 -12.99 20.26 1.32
C GLN A 305 -14.09 20.56 2.35
N GLU A 306 -13.82 20.36 3.63
CA GLU A 306 -14.76 20.63 4.70
C GLU A 306 -15.12 22.12 4.79
N ALA A 307 -14.12 23.01 4.61
CA ALA A 307 -14.35 24.43 4.61
C ALA A 307 -15.26 24.87 3.45
N LEU A 308 -15.03 24.39 2.23
CA LEU A 308 -15.86 24.67 1.05
C LEU A 308 -17.27 24.09 1.18
N THR A 309 -17.39 22.87 1.70
CA THR A 309 -18.68 22.23 1.99
C THR A 309 -19.49 23.06 2.99
N ASN A 310 -18.84 23.59 4.03
CA ASN A 310 -19.48 24.44 5.02
C ASN A 310 -20.00 25.75 4.40
N VAL A 311 -19.23 26.37 3.48
CA VAL A 311 -19.70 27.56 2.75
C VAL A 311 -20.95 27.24 1.93
N LEU A 312 -20.91 26.19 1.10
CA LEU A 312 -22.05 25.78 0.26
C LEU A 312 -23.30 25.48 1.08
N ARG A 313 -23.13 24.83 2.25
CA ARG A 313 -24.22 24.41 3.12
C ARG A 313 -24.85 25.56 3.92
N HIS A 314 -24.03 26.52 4.37
CA HIS A 314 -24.44 27.52 5.34
C HIS A 314 -24.57 28.94 4.80
N ALA A 315 -23.76 29.28 3.78
CA ALA A 315 -23.72 30.61 3.19
C ALA A 315 -24.45 30.70 1.84
N GLY A 316 -24.63 29.56 1.15
CA GLY A 316 -25.27 29.53 -0.18
C GLY A 316 -24.33 30.05 -1.30
N PRO A 317 -24.86 30.59 -2.41
CA PRO A 317 -24.11 31.03 -3.58
C PRO A 317 -23.44 32.40 -3.36
N VAL A 318 -22.55 32.50 -2.39
CA VAL A 318 -21.78 33.71 -2.05
C VAL A 318 -20.40 33.72 -2.67
N PRO A 319 -19.72 34.88 -2.79
CA PRO A 319 -18.31 34.93 -3.13
C PRO A 319 -17.44 34.25 -2.06
N VAL A 320 -16.52 33.38 -2.50
CA VAL A 320 -15.60 32.65 -1.62
C VAL A 320 -14.20 32.93 -2.06
N ARG A 321 -13.35 33.41 -1.16
CA ARG A 321 -11.90 33.54 -1.38
C ARG A 321 -11.19 32.34 -0.76
N VAL A 322 -10.38 31.69 -1.54
CA VAL A 322 -9.56 30.55 -1.12
C VAL A 322 -8.10 30.89 -1.33
N ARG A 323 -7.29 30.69 -0.31
CA ARG A 323 -5.84 30.84 -0.41
C ARG A 323 -5.17 29.56 0.07
N VAL A 324 -4.34 28.97 -0.79
CA VAL A 324 -3.47 27.84 -0.48
C VAL A 324 -2.03 28.26 -0.77
N ALA A 325 -1.18 28.29 0.24
CA ALA A 325 0.18 28.77 0.08
C ALA A 325 1.19 27.89 0.83
N VAL A 326 2.28 27.53 0.15
CA VAL A 326 3.47 26.95 0.81
C VAL A 326 4.50 28.05 0.99
N ALA A 327 4.82 28.37 2.23
CA ALA A 327 5.80 29.40 2.57
C ALA A 327 6.74 28.91 3.69
N GLY A 328 8.00 28.74 3.38
CA GLY A 328 8.99 28.14 4.29
C GLY A 328 8.59 26.71 4.67
N ASP A 329 8.56 26.40 5.96
CA ASP A 329 8.20 25.10 6.51
C ASP A 329 6.70 24.97 6.87
N LEU A 330 5.84 25.82 6.31
CA LEU A 330 4.42 25.86 6.62
C LEU A 330 3.55 25.82 5.37
N LEU A 331 2.47 25.06 5.45
CA LEU A 331 1.34 25.10 4.53
C LEU A 331 0.26 25.97 5.16
N TYR A 332 -0.17 27.00 4.42
CA TYR A 332 -1.25 27.90 4.78
C TYR A 332 -2.48 27.59 3.97
N LEU A 333 -3.60 27.44 4.64
CA LEU A 333 -4.92 27.26 4.03
C LEU A 333 -5.86 28.32 4.60
N GLU A 334 -6.55 29.07 3.76
CA GLU A 334 -7.53 30.04 4.18
C GLU A 334 -8.74 30.00 3.25
N VAL A 335 -9.95 29.98 3.84
CA VAL A 335 -11.23 30.09 3.13
C VAL A 335 -12.01 31.20 3.81
N ARG A 336 -12.45 32.21 3.03
CA ARG A 336 -13.26 33.34 3.50
C ARG A 336 -14.52 33.49 2.66
N ASN A 337 -15.63 33.78 3.32
CA ASN A 337 -16.88 34.17 2.68
C ASN A 337 -17.59 35.26 3.50
N PRO A 338 -18.42 36.13 2.89
CA PRO A 338 -19.17 37.12 3.62
C PRO A 338 -19.99 36.46 4.72
N SER A 339 -19.92 37.02 5.94
CA SER A 339 -20.74 36.56 7.06
C SER A 339 -22.17 37.01 6.83
N THR A 340 -23.04 36.13 6.35
CA THR A 340 -24.47 36.35 6.44
C THR A 340 -24.83 36.27 7.92
N ALA A 341 -25.31 37.37 8.51
CA ALA A 341 -25.50 37.60 9.96
C ALA A 341 -26.52 36.67 10.68
N ARG A 342 -26.73 35.46 10.22
CA ARG A 342 -27.32 34.38 10.99
C ARG A 342 -26.19 33.71 11.78
N ILE A 343 -26.02 34.15 13.03
CA ILE A 343 -25.26 33.42 14.05
C ILE A 343 -25.83 31.98 14.03
N PRO A 344 -25.01 30.95 13.72
CA PRO A 344 -25.45 29.57 13.85
C PRO A 344 -25.90 29.39 15.31
N GLY A 345 -27.16 28.97 15.52
CA GLY A 345 -27.62 28.58 16.85
C GLY A 345 -26.68 27.52 17.45
N PRO A 346 -26.75 27.26 18.77
CA PRO A 346 -25.90 26.26 19.43
C PRO A 346 -26.28 24.86 18.98
N GLY A 347 -25.87 24.48 17.80
CA GLY A 347 -26.19 23.21 17.14
C GLY A 347 -24.99 22.65 16.39
N ARG A 348 -24.31 21.65 16.99
CA ARG A 348 -23.57 20.59 16.34
C ARG A 348 -22.51 21.01 15.31
N GLY A 349 -21.50 21.78 15.72
CA GLY A 349 -20.31 22.13 14.92
C GLY A 349 -19.29 21.01 14.78
N SER A 350 -19.69 19.80 14.37
CA SER A 350 -18.75 18.66 14.20
C SER A 350 -17.71 18.92 13.11
N GLY A 351 -18.08 19.59 12.01
CA GLY A 351 -17.16 19.91 10.92
C GLY A 351 -16.05 20.89 11.32
N LEU A 352 -16.41 21.98 12.01
CA LEU A 352 -15.42 22.97 12.49
C LEU A 352 -14.51 22.40 13.59
N ARG A 353 -15.01 21.50 14.40
CA ARG A 353 -14.23 20.76 15.38
C ARG A 353 -13.26 19.81 14.67
N GLY A 354 -13.71 19.08 13.67
CA GLY A 354 -12.89 18.18 12.85
C GLY A 354 -11.74 18.90 12.13
N ILE A 355 -11.94 20.13 11.63
CA ILE A 355 -10.88 20.95 11.05
C ILE A 355 -9.77 21.23 12.08
N ARG A 356 -10.13 21.63 13.32
CA ARG A 356 -9.17 21.93 14.39
C ARG A 356 -8.42 20.68 14.86
N GLU A 357 -9.13 19.58 15.03
CA GLU A 357 -8.55 18.30 15.44
C GLU A 357 -7.54 17.78 14.40
N ARG A 358 -7.88 17.81 13.10
CA ARG A 358 -6.98 17.44 12.00
C ARG A 358 -5.72 18.30 11.95
N ALA A 359 -5.84 19.61 12.11
CA ALA A 359 -4.66 20.47 12.14
C ALA A 359 -3.76 20.16 13.35
N ALA A 360 -4.36 19.92 14.53
CA ALA A 360 -3.63 19.60 15.76
C ALA A 360 -2.91 18.25 15.68
N LEU A 361 -3.47 17.22 15.02
CA LEU A 361 -2.83 15.93 14.81
C LEU A 361 -1.52 16.01 14.01
N LEU A 362 -1.39 17.04 13.17
CA LEU A 362 -0.17 17.32 12.41
C LEU A 362 0.76 18.32 13.11
N GLY A 363 0.50 18.67 14.37
CA GLY A 363 1.26 19.69 15.09
C GLY A 363 0.99 21.13 14.61
N GLY A 364 -0.05 21.31 13.77
CA GLY A 364 -0.49 22.59 13.24
C GLY A 364 -1.56 23.27 14.08
N ARG A 365 -2.12 24.36 13.55
CA ARG A 365 -3.20 25.13 14.20
C ARG A 365 -4.29 25.47 13.19
N ALA A 366 -5.54 25.47 13.63
CA ALA A 366 -6.64 25.99 12.84
C ALA A 366 -7.55 26.90 13.67
N SER A 367 -8.03 27.97 13.05
CA SER A 367 -8.99 28.91 13.60
C SER A 367 -10.21 29.04 12.67
N THR A 368 -11.38 29.11 13.27
CA THR A 368 -12.65 29.21 12.53
C THR A 368 -13.55 30.20 13.25
N GLY A 369 -14.15 31.16 12.53
CA GLY A 369 -15.05 32.14 13.11
C GLY A 369 -15.17 33.43 12.32
N PRO A 370 -15.97 34.40 12.83
CA PRO A 370 -16.13 35.73 12.22
C PRO A 370 -14.82 36.52 12.30
N HIS A 371 -14.46 37.21 11.24
CA HIS A 371 -13.28 38.04 11.13
C HIS A 371 -13.49 39.17 10.11
N GLU A 372 -13.47 40.42 10.54
CA GLU A 372 -13.57 41.60 9.69
C GLU A 372 -14.82 41.64 8.78
N GLY A 373 -15.94 41.14 9.29
CA GLY A 373 -17.20 41.09 8.52
C GLY A 373 -17.37 39.83 7.66
N ASP A 374 -16.33 39.01 7.52
CA ASP A 374 -16.36 37.72 6.84
C ASP A 374 -16.37 36.56 7.85
N TRP A 375 -16.78 35.38 7.40
CA TRP A 375 -16.50 34.12 8.05
C TRP A 375 -15.19 33.58 7.53
N ARG A 376 -14.25 33.23 8.42
CA ARG A 376 -12.92 32.76 8.06
C ARG A 376 -12.63 31.39 8.66
N VAL A 377 -12.13 30.47 7.82
CA VAL A 377 -11.43 29.26 8.22
C VAL A 377 -9.97 29.42 7.82
N ARG A 378 -9.06 29.32 8.78
CA ARG A 378 -7.59 29.38 8.54
C ARG A 378 -6.91 28.21 9.21
N ALA A 379 -6.03 27.53 8.49
CA ALA A 379 -5.16 26.48 9.03
C ALA A 379 -3.70 26.70 8.64
N GLU A 380 -2.81 26.38 9.56
CA GLU A 380 -1.35 26.43 9.42
C GLU A 380 -0.80 25.05 9.80
N LEU A 381 -0.19 24.36 8.84
CA LEU A 381 0.29 23.00 9.01
C LEU A 381 1.80 22.94 8.77
N PRO A 382 2.60 22.42 9.72
CA PRO A 382 4.04 22.28 9.55
C PRO A 382 4.35 21.20 8.50
N LEU A 383 5.42 21.41 7.74
CA LEU A 383 5.89 20.50 6.69
C LEU A 383 6.97 19.53 7.19
N ARG A 384 7.34 19.63 8.48
CA ARG A 384 8.34 18.75 9.11
C ARG A 384 7.70 17.84 10.11
#